data_943e02efec097868bc39c9cc2f141e93
#
_entry.id   943e02efec097868bc39c9cc2f141e93
#
_cell.length_a   1.000
_cell.length_b   1.000
_cell.length_c   1.000
_cell.angle_alpha   90.00
_cell.angle_beta   90.00
_cell.angle_gamma   90.00
#
_symmetry.space_group_name_H-M   'P 1'
#
loop_
_entity.id
_entity.type
_entity.pdbx_description
1 polymer ?
#
loop_
_entity_poly.entity_id
_entity_poly.type
_entity_poly.pdbx_seq_one_letter_code
_entity_poly.pdbx_strand_id
1 'polypeptide(L)'
;MFDPLKRLTNIQLSRRDRLVTYYLTGLAALIVVYTVTYNFALAQLEGVNQSVFASFEFIVQTMTTTGYGQDSGIWSHPLMFLFVAGTQITGIALGFFTLRLIIIPLFTGAEVNLDNRLTPKQGHVIICEYRRDSAVLLDELRELGIEYVLISSSEEHAKELADDGYSVIDGSPQDASAFERASIDSARAVITDAGDANVNTILTVRSMDPDIEIITLTDDSDMRDILLDTGADTVLSPHGVLGRRLAEKAISSFSSDLTDTIDIGGEIEVTEVPVQQGNRLIGTRIRDSKIREETGANIIGAWIDGELQLPPDPDAIIRSNTVLLVTGAHDALEAFSDFTQPARTLQKHERIIVAGQGEVGQASREVISERGLDVVTIDIEDRDGVDVVGDSRTDEILEEAGVETAGAIIIGLPDDSGSLLTTVLARSLNHDIEILVRVTDTDATRKALSAGADYVLSVPRVSARMVARELRGEDVLAPASQIRLLRVPATPLAGSTLAKSGIYEKTGCRVIAIEDVSGFTSAVDPQRKFTGTEHIVLVGSDEAVQQFRKQFDVSPIKS
;
A
#
# COMPACT_ATOMS: atom_id res chain seq x y z
N MET A 1 -43.76 -11.07 16.53
CA MET A 1 -44.39 -11.44 15.27
C MET A 1 -43.76 -10.59 14.19
N PHE A 2 -42.67 -11.07 13.58
CA PHE A 2 -41.89 -10.31 12.58
C PHE A 2 -42.53 -10.51 11.20
N ASP A 3 -42.86 -9.40 10.57
CA ASP A 3 -43.48 -9.40 9.23
C ASP A 3 -42.34 -9.37 8.17
N PRO A 4 -42.06 -10.51 7.49
CA PRO A 4 -40.97 -10.64 6.53
C PRO A 4 -41.25 -9.93 5.19
N LEU A 5 -42.46 -9.41 4.96
CA LEU A 5 -42.88 -8.82 3.68
C LEU A 5 -42.48 -7.33 3.56
N LYS A 6 -42.12 -6.65 4.65
CA LYS A 6 -41.68 -5.24 4.60
C LYS A 6 -40.22 -5.03 4.19
N ARG A 7 -39.40 -6.09 4.11
CA ARG A 7 -37.99 -5.98 3.66
C ARG A 7 -37.81 -6.03 2.13
N LEU A 8 -38.84 -6.38 1.38
CA LEU A 8 -38.76 -6.49 -0.09
C LEU A 8 -39.10 -5.19 -0.84
N THR A 9 -39.57 -4.14 -0.17
CA THR A 9 -40.06 -2.92 -0.83
C THR A 9 -39.06 -1.74 -0.86
N ASN A 10 -37.82 -1.88 -0.35
CA ASN A 10 -36.82 -0.80 -0.34
C ASN A 10 -35.49 -1.18 -1.05
N ILE A 11 -35.57 -2.02 -2.09
CA ILE A 11 -34.43 -2.18 -2.99
C ILE A 11 -34.48 -0.99 -3.95
N GLN A 12 -33.63 0.01 -3.74
CA GLN A 12 -33.38 1.04 -4.76
C GLN A 12 -32.66 0.36 -5.94
N LEU A 13 -33.46 -0.14 -6.89
CA LEU A 13 -32.95 -0.70 -8.14
C LEU A 13 -32.18 0.39 -8.89
N SER A 14 -30.98 0.08 -9.34
CA SER A 14 -30.19 0.96 -10.19
C SER A 14 -30.98 1.33 -11.46
N ARG A 15 -30.61 2.39 -12.14
CA ARG A 15 -31.27 2.77 -13.42
C ARG A 15 -31.22 1.63 -14.43
N ARG A 16 -30.17 0.84 -14.43
CA ARG A 16 -29.96 -0.34 -15.27
C ARG A 16 -30.91 -1.48 -14.89
N ASP A 17 -31.02 -1.79 -13.60
CA ASP A 17 -31.91 -2.87 -13.14
C ASP A 17 -33.37 -2.57 -13.48
N ARG A 18 -33.79 -1.31 -13.42
CA ARG A 18 -35.11 -0.87 -13.86
C ARG A 18 -35.30 -1.06 -15.35
N LEU A 19 -34.31 -0.71 -16.20
CA LEU A 19 -34.38 -0.91 -17.66
C LEU A 19 -34.47 -2.41 -18.00
N VAL A 20 -33.65 -3.26 -17.37
CA VAL A 20 -33.68 -4.71 -17.54
C VAL A 20 -35.03 -5.27 -17.12
N THR A 21 -35.58 -4.82 -15.97
CA THR A 21 -36.89 -5.24 -15.48
C THR A 21 -38.00 -4.84 -16.45
N TYR A 22 -37.98 -3.61 -16.96
CA TYR A 22 -38.97 -3.14 -17.95
C TYR A 22 -38.86 -3.94 -19.26
N TYR A 23 -37.62 -4.23 -19.71
CA TYR A 23 -37.39 -5.04 -20.90
C TYR A 23 -37.94 -6.46 -20.73
N LEU A 24 -37.62 -7.15 -19.63
CA LEU A 24 -38.12 -8.50 -19.37
C LEU A 24 -39.63 -8.55 -19.21
N THR A 25 -40.23 -7.55 -18.57
CA THR A 25 -41.68 -7.43 -18.42
C THR A 25 -42.35 -7.18 -19.77
N GLY A 26 -41.76 -6.30 -20.59
CA GLY A 26 -42.24 -6.02 -21.94
C GLY A 26 -42.12 -7.25 -22.86
N LEU A 27 -41.02 -8.00 -22.78
CA LEU A 27 -40.82 -9.25 -23.50
C LEU A 27 -41.87 -10.29 -23.14
N ALA A 28 -42.14 -10.50 -21.85
CA ALA A 28 -43.17 -11.42 -21.37
C ALA A 28 -44.57 -11.03 -21.88
N ALA A 29 -44.91 -9.73 -21.77
CA ALA A 29 -46.18 -9.20 -22.28
C ALA A 29 -46.34 -9.41 -23.79
N LEU A 30 -45.25 -9.17 -24.54
CA LEU A 30 -45.25 -9.37 -25.99
C LEU A 30 -45.48 -10.82 -26.39
N ILE A 31 -44.80 -11.77 -25.73
CA ILE A 31 -45.02 -13.21 -25.96
C ILE A 31 -46.48 -13.59 -25.71
N VAL A 32 -47.09 -13.09 -24.63
CA VAL A 32 -48.53 -13.34 -24.34
C VAL A 32 -49.41 -12.77 -25.45
N VAL A 33 -49.16 -11.54 -25.89
CA VAL A 33 -49.95 -10.92 -26.99
C VAL A 33 -49.84 -11.76 -28.27
N TYR A 34 -48.65 -12.14 -28.69
CA TYR A 34 -48.45 -12.96 -29.87
C TYR A 34 -49.11 -14.34 -29.73
N THR A 35 -49.04 -14.97 -28.53
CA THR A 35 -49.69 -16.26 -28.25
C THR A 35 -51.21 -16.20 -28.42
N VAL A 36 -51.84 -15.17 -27.82
CA VAL A 36 -53.30 -14.97 -27.92
C VAL A 36 -53.70 -14.67 -29.36
N THR A 37 -52.96 -13.79 -30.03
CA THR A 37 -53.24 -13.42 -31.42
C THR A 37 -53.09 -14.61 -32.38
N TYR A 38 -52.03 -15.45 -32.22
CA TYR A 38 -51.86 -16.67 -32.98
C TYR A 38 -52.97 -17.67 -32.77
N ASN A 39 -53.35 -17.96 -31.52
CA ASN A 39 -54.39 -18.87 -31.17
C ASN A 39 -55.76 -18.44 -31.76
N PHE A 40 -56.04 -17.14 -31.69
CA PHE A 40 -57.27 -16.57 -32.25
C PHE A 40 -57.25 -16.62 -33.79
N ALA A 41 -56.15 -16.26 -34.42
CA ALA A 41 -56.01 -16.28 -35.86
C ALA A 41 -56.10 -17.70 -36.44
N LEU A 42 -55.52 -18.69 -35.79
CA LEU A 42 -55.58 -20.10 -36.18
C LEU A 42 -57.03 -20.62 -36.16
N ALA A 43 -57.79 -20.28 -35.10
CA ALA A 43 -59.20 -20.66 -35.00
C ALA A 43 -60.08 -19.95 -36.06
N GLN A 44 -59.85 -18.67 -36.34
CA GLN A 44 -60.71 -17.88 -37.26
C GLN A 44 -60.35 -18.06 -38.73
N LEU A 45 -59.08 -18.17 -39.07
CA LEU A 45 -58.59 -18.21 -40.47
C LEU A 45 -58.42 -19.62 -41.02
N GLU A 46 -58.00 -20.56 -40.15
CA GLU A 46 -57.71 -21.94 -40.55
C GLU A 46 -58.75 -22.97 -40.00
N GLY A 47 -59.63 -22.53 -39.10
CA GLY A 47 -60.64 -23.41 -38.51
C GLY A 47 -60.08 -24.47 -37.56
N VAL A 48 -58.84 -24.30 -37.11
CA VAL A 48 -58.13 -25.25 -36.25
C VAL A 48 -58.16 -24.74 -34.81
N ASN A 49 -58.73 -25.52 -33.89
CA ASN A 49 -58.73 -25.24 -32.47
C ASN A 49 -57.52 -25.91 -31.79
N GLN A 50 -56.59 -25.10 -31.32
CA GLN A 50 -55.40 -25.54 -30.60
C GLN A 50 -55.43 -25.02 -29.16
N SER A 51 -54.73 -25.73 -28.26
CA SER A 51 -54.62 -25.23 -26.87
C SER A 51 -53.74 -23.99 -26.80
N VAL A 52 -54.04 -23.09 -25.87
CA VAL A 52 -53.24 -21.89 -25.64
C VAL A 52 -51.78 -22.23 -25.33
N PHE A 53 -51.52 -23.34 -24.64
CA PHE A 53 -50.16 -23.79 -24.36
C PHE A 53 -49.39 -24.22 -25.61
N ALA A 54 -50.05 -24.91 -26.57
CA ALA A 54 -49.40 -25.26 -27.82
C ALA A 54 -49.13 -24.01 -28.68
N SER A 55 -50.05 -23.02 -28.67
CA SER A 55 -49.82 -21.73 -29.30
C SER A 55 -48.69 -20.96 -28.66
N PHE A 56 -48.56 -21.02 -27.33
CA PHE A 56 -47.42 -20.42 -26.60
C PHE A 56 -46.11 -21.09 -26.99
N GLU A 57 -46.06 -22.41 -27.00
CA GLU A 57 -44.90 -23.18 -27.42
C GLU A 57 -44.46 -22.81 -28.83
N PHE A 58 -45.41 -22.75 -29.77
CA PHE A 58 -45.14 -22.33 -31.16
C PHE A 58 -44.55 -20.92 -31.25
N ILE A 59 -45.10 -19.95 -30.53
CA ILE A 59 -44.59 -18.54 -30.52
C ILE A 59 -43.19 -18.49 -29.94
N VAL A 60 -42.92 -19.19 -28.83
CA VAL A 60 -41.56 -19.22 -28.24
C VAL A 60 -40.57 -19.87 -29.22
N GLN A 61 -40.93 -21.02 -29.82
CA GLN A 61 -40.07 -21.66 -30.83
C GLN A 61 -39.80 -20.79 -32.04
N THR A 62 -40.81 -20.03 -32.50
CA THR A 62 -40.68 -19.11 -33.64
C THR A 62 -39.81 -17.91 -33.29
N MET A 63 -40.02 -17.31 -32.14
CA MET A 63 -39.22 -16.16 -31.69
C MET A 63 -37.77 -16.53 -31.35
N THR A 64 -37.51 -17.74 -30.84
CA THR A 64 -36.15 -18.25 -30.58
C THR A 64 -35.50 -18.87 -31.82
N THR A 65 -36.15 -18.81 -32.98
CA THR A 65 -35.67 -19.38 -34.24
C THR A 65 -35.41 -20.91 -34.20
N THR A 66 -35.96 -21.62 -33.22
CA THR A 66 -35.73 -23.05 -33.09
C THR A 66 -36.58 -23.87 -34.09
N GLY A 67 -37.79 -23.46 -34.34
CA GLY A 67 -38.75 -23.86 -35.35
C GLY A 67 -38.76 -25.35 -35.74
N TYR A 68 -39.57 -26.19 -35.08
CA TYR A 68 -39.71 -27.61 -35.47
C TYR A 68 -40.61 -27.83 -36.68
N GLY A 69 -41.25 -26.79 -37.24
CA GLY A 69 -42.02 -26.84 -38.47
C GLY A 69 -43.34 -27.63 -38.44
N GLN A 70 -43.79 -28.03 -37.23
CA GLN A 70 -44.97 -28.87 -37.10
C GLN A 70 -46.27 -28.20 -37.58
N ASP A 71 -46.40 -26.89 -37.40
CA ASP A 71 -47.62 -26.14 -37.76
C ASP A 71 -47.59 -25.59 -39.17
N SER A 72 -46.47 -25.64 -39.90
CA SER A 72 -46.36 -25.08 -41.23
C SER A 72 -47.25 -25.73 -42.28
N GLY A 73 -47.68 -26.97 -42.05
CA GLY A 73 -48.61 -27.69 -42.91
C GLY A 73 -50.09 -27.35 -42.67
N ILE A 74 -50.41 -26.57 -41.65
CA ILE A 74 -51.78 -26.24 -41.25
C ILE A 74 -52.23 -24.91 -41.88
N TRP A 75 -51.27 -24.05 -42.29
CA TRP A 75 -51.56 -22.70 -42.75
C TRP A 75 -51.90 -22.72 -44.24
N SER A 76 -53.05 -22.19 -44.60
CA SER A 76 -53.53 -21.99 -45.98
C SER A 76 -53.83 -20.54 -46.27
N HIS A 77 -54.12 -19.73 -45.25
CA HIS A 77 -54.51 -18.33 -45.41
C HIS A 77 -53.27 -17.39 -45.49
N PRO A 78 -53.17 -16.47 -46.50
CA PRO A 78 -52.02 -15.60 -46.67
C PRO A 78 -51.69 -14.75 -45.42
N LEU A 79 -52.64 -14.33 -44.61
CA LEU A 79 -52.44 -13.54 -43.42
C LEU A 79 -51.67 -14.30 -42.32
N MET A 80 -51.83 -15.65 -42.27
CA MET A 80 -51.06 -16.48 -41.33
C MET A 80 -49.58 -16.48 -41.66
N PHE A 81 -49.22 -16.56 -42.95
CA PHE A 81 -47.81 -16.46 -43.37
C PHE A 81 -47.20 -15.10 -43.02
N LEU A 82 -47.95 -14.01 -43.24
CA LEU A 82 -47.51 -12.66 -42.85
C LEU A 82 -47.36 -12.53 -41.36
N PHE A 83 -48.27 -13.05 -40.57
CA PHE A 83 -48.19 -13.01 -39.10
C PHE A 83 -46.98 -13.78 -38.58
N VAL A 84 -46.75 -14.99 -39.10
CA VAL A 84 -45.58 -15.82 -38.69
C VAL A 84 -44.29 -15.19 -39.13
N ALA A 85 -44.19 -14.63 -40.33
CA ALA A 85 -43.02 -13.88 -40.77
C ALA A 85 -42.76 -12.66 -39.90
N GLY A 86 -43.79 -11.92 -39.51
CA GLY A 86 -43.68 -10.81 -38.57
C GLY A 86 -43.18 -11.26 -37.17
N THR A 87 -43.69 -12.41 -36.69
CA THR A 87 -43.24 -12.99 -35.40
C THR A 87 -41.75 -13.36 -35.45
N GLN A 88 -41.27 -13.96 -36.58
CA GLN A 88 -39.86 -14.30 -36.75
C GLN A 88 -38.94 -13.06 -36.78
N ILE A 89 -39.34 -12.02 -37.54
CA ILE A 89 -38.59 -10.75 -37.56
C ILE A 89 -38.52 -10.12 -36.18
N THR A 90 -39.64 -10.12 -35.45
CA THR A 90 -39.70 -9.61 -34.07
C THR A 90 -38.77 -10.42 -33.17
N GLY A 91 -38.77 -11.75 -33.26
CA GLY A 91 -37.87 -12.62 -32.46
C GLY A 91 -36.40 -12.32 -32.71
N ILE A 92 -35.99 -12.17 -33.99
CA ILE A 92 -34.62 -11.82 -34.34
C ILE A 92 -34.24 -10.44 -33.78
N ALA A 93 -35.11 -9.44 -33.91
CA ALA A 93 -34.86 -8.11 -33.36
C ALA A 93 -34.71 -8.13 -31.83
N LEU A 94 -35.56 -8.88 -31.15
CA LEU A 94 -35.47 -9.06 -29.69
C LEU A 94 -34.17 -9.76 -29.27
N GLY A 95 -33.70 -10.75 -30.07
CA GLY A 95 -32.41 -11.41 -29.86
C GLY A 95 -31.25 -10.41 -29.89
N PHE A 96 -31.21 -9.52 -30.89
CA PHE A 96 -30.22 -8.44 -30.94
C PHE A 96 -30.33 -7.45 -29.78
N PHE A 97 -31.54 -7.08 -29.38
CA PHE A 97 -31.74 -6.24 -28.21
C PHE A 97 -31.29 -6.90 -26.90
N THR A 98 -31.58 -8.20 -26.73
CA THR A 98 -31.12 -8.98 -25.57
C THR A 98 -29.60 -9.04 -25.54
N LEU A 99 -28.96 -9.31 -26.68
CA LEU A 99 -27.51 -9.34 -26.82
C LEU A 99 -26.89 -7.98 -26.39
N ARG A 100 -27.43 -6.87 -26.90
CA ARG A 100 -26.92 -5.52 -26.63
C ARG A 100 -27.19 -5.06 -25.18
N LEU A 101 -28.38 -5.35 -24.63
CA LEU A 101 -28.83 -4.82 -23.33
C LEU A 101 -28.37 -5.65 -22.14
N ILE A 102 -28.25 -6.98 -22.32
CA ILE A 102 -27.97 -7.92 -21.24
C ILE A 102 -26.61 -8.60 -21.45
N ILE A 103 -26.38 -9.20 -22.63
CA ILE A 103 -25.23 -10.09 -22.82
C ILE A 103 -23.93 -9.31 -22.96
N ILE A 104 -23.87 -8.32 -23.86
CA ILE A 104 -22.65 -7.51 -24.05
C ILE A 104 -22.21 -6.88 -22.74
N PRO A 105 -23.07 -6.22 -21.94
CA PRO A 105 -22.66 -5.64 -20.67
C PRO A 105 -22.24 -6.65 -19.58
N LEU A 106 -22.64 -7.92 -19.69
CA LEU A 106 -22.16 -8.99 -18.81
C LEU A 106 -20.71 -9.39 -19.11
N PHE A 107 -20.28 -9.23 -20.37
CA PHE A 107 -18.94 -9.59 -20.80
C PHE A 107 -17.99 -8.39 -20.89
N THR A 108 -18.50 -7.17 -21.02
CA THR A 108 -17.67 -5.95 -21.08
C THR A 108 -17.37 -5.35 -19.70
N GLY A 109 -17.82 -5.95 -18.61
CA GLY A 109 -17.84 -5.34 -17.28
C GLY A 109 -18.88 -4.20 -17.22
N ALA A 110 -19.39 -3.87 -16.07
CA ALA A 110 -20.10 -2.61 -15.92
C ALA A 110 -19.08 -1.51 -16.22
N GLU A 111 -19.29 -0.70 -17.28
CA GLU A 111 -18.60 0.57 -17.39
C GLU A 111 -18.89 1.30 -16.07
N VAL A 112 -17.88 1.37 -15.20
CA VAL A 112 -17.96 2.19 -14.00
C VAL A 112 -18.13 3.60 -14.53
N ASN A 113 -19.31 4.16 -14.34
CA ASN A 113 -19.59 5.52 -14.80
C ASN A 113 -18.90 6.47 -13.83
N LEU A 114 -17.64 6.76 -14.13
CA LEU A 114 -16.77 7.64 -13.37
C LEU A 114 -17.28 9.10 -13.35
N ASP A 115 -18.24 9.42 -14.23
CA ASP A 115 -18.89 10.73 -14.28
C ASP A 115 -19.87 10.98 -13.10
N ASN A 116 -20.22 9.95 -12.33
CA ASN A 116 -21.13 10.12 -11.22
C ASN A 116 -20.41 10.65 -9.98
N ARG A 117 -20.90 11.77 -9.47
CA ARG A 117 -20.46 12.40 -8.22
C ARG A 117 -20.29 11.37 -7.12
N LEU A 118 -19.11 11.36 -6.54
CA LEU A 118 -18.90 10.74 -5.25
C LEU A 118 -19.82 11.41 -4.23
N THR A 119 -20.30 10.65 -3.26
CA THR A 119 -21.01 11.22 -2.11
C THR A 119 -20.06 12.21 -1.43
N PRO A 120 -20.47 13.46 -1.18
CA PRO A 120 -19.60 14.44 -0.55
C PRO A 120 -19.02 13.88 0.74
N LYS A 121 -17.69 13.82 0.82
CA LYS A 121 -16.96 13.45 2.04
C LYS A 121 -16.65 14.73 2.82
N GLN A 122 -16.39 14.61 4.11
CA GLN A 122 -16.00 15.72 4.96
C GLN A 122 -14.70 15.38 5.69
N GLY A 123 -13.77 16.34 5.73
CA GLY A 123 -12.47 16.16 6.38
C GLY A 123 -11.61 15.10 5.70
N HIS A 124 -11.91 14.77 4.45
CA HIS A 124 -11.14 13.81 3.65
C HIS A 124 -9.90 14.46 3.02
N VAL A 125 -9.03 13.63 2.49
CA VAL A 125 -7.84 14.04 1.74
C VAL A 125 -8.08 13.77 0.25
N ILE A 126 -7.69 14.72 -0.60
CA ILE A 126 -7.68 14.53 -2.06
C ILE A 126 -6.27 14.15 -2.48
N ILE A 127 -6.12 13.07 -3.24
CA ILE A 127 -4.82 12.57 -3.71
C ILE A 127 -4.81 12.64 -5.23
N CYS A 128 -3.87 13.42 -5.79
CA CYS A 128 -3.74 13.70 -7.21
C CYS A 128 -2.57 12.94 -7.82
N GLU A 129 -2.82 12.16 -8.88
CA GLU A 129 -1.80 11.48 -9.70
C GLU A 129 -0.75 10.72 -8.88
N TYR A 130 -1.17 10.03 -7.83
CA TYR A 130 -0.25 9.26 -7.01
C TYR A 130 0.36 8.12 -7.83
N ARG A 131 1.66 8.24 -8.16
CA ARG A 131 2.39 7.36 -9.08
C ARG A 131 3.12 6.22 -8.39
N ARG A 132 3.41 6.37 -7.10
CA ARG A 132 4.12 5.37 -6.30
C ARG A 132 3.12 4.31 -5.89
N ASP A 133 3.50 3.11 -5.60
CA ASP A 133 2.58 2.04 -5.22
C ASP A 133 1.41 2.57 -4.35
N SER A 134 0.34 2.99 -5.02
CA SER A 134 -0.79 3.69 -4.40
C SER A 134 -1.44 2.86 -3.30
N ALA A 135 -1.41 1.54 -3.42
CA ALA A 135 -2.01 0.64 -2.44
C ALA A 135 -1.39 0.83 -1.05
N VAL A 136 -0.07 1.03 -0.98
CA VAL A 136 0.63 1.21 0.30
C VAL A 136 0.19 2.49 1.02
N LEU A 137 0.06 3.62 0.30
CA LEU A 137 -0.44 4.86 0.89
C LEU A 137 -1.90 4.73 1.31
N LEU A 138 -2.73 4.16 0.43
CA LEU A 138 -4.17 4.05 0.68
C LEU A 138 -4.47 3.12 1.85
N ASP A 139 -3.69 2.05 2.02
CA ASP A 139 -3.77 1.18 3.18
C ASP A 139 -3.34 1.91 4.45
N GLU A 140 -2.23 2.66 4.42
CA GLU A 140 -1.79 3.48 5.56
C GLU A 140 -2.86 4.51 5.98
N LEU A 141 -3.46 5.22 5.01
CA LEU A 141 -4.55 6.18 5.28
C LEU A 141 -5.80 5.50 5.84
N ARG A 142 -6.17 4.33 5.29
CA ARG A 142 -7.30 3.54 5.79
C ARG A 142 -7.08 3.09 7.22
N GLU A 143 -5.87 2.64 7.51
CA GLU A 143 -5.46 2.26 8.85
C GLU A 143 -5.55 3.42 9.84
N LEU A 144 -5.23 4.62 9.41
CA LEU A 144 -5.36 5.84 10.22
C LEU A 144 -6.80 6.35 10.33
N GLY A 145 -7.74 5.71 9.65
CA GLY A 145 -9.14 6.18 9.59
C GLY A 145 -9.28 7.47 8.79
N ILE A 146 -8.35 7.78 7.90
CA ILE A 146 -8.38 8.97 7.05
C ILE A 146 -9.15 8.65 5.77
N GLU A 147 -10.27 9.32 5.58
CA GLU A 147 -11.04 9.24 4.35
C GLU A 147 -10.32 9.96 3.21
N TYR A 148 -10.37 9.41 2.00
CA TYR A 148 -9.70 9.99 0.83
C TYR A 148 -10.54 9.89 -0.44
N VAL A 149 -10.18 10.71 -1.44
CA VAL A 149 -10.67 10.69 -2.82
C VAL A 149 -9.46 10.80 -3.75
N LEU A 150 -9.37 9.91 -4.72
CA LEU A 150 -8.32 9.95 -5.73
C LEU A 150 -8.77 10.78 -6.95
N ILE A 151 -7.83 11.50 -7.58
CA ILE A 151 -8.00 12.10 -8.90
C ILE A 151 -6.93 11.51 -9.81
N SER A 152 -7.32 10.94 -10.94
CA SER A 152 -6.42 10.39 -11.93
C SER A 152 -6.78 10.88 -13.33
N SER A 153 -5.78 11.34 -14.08
CA SER A 153 -5.94 11.75 -15.47
C SER A 153 -5.98 10.59 -16.46
N SER A 154 -5.62 9.38 -16.03
CA SER A 154 -5.70 8.16 -16.82
C SER A 154 -7.04 7.47 -16.56
N GLU A 155 -7.92 7.44 -17.58
CA GLU A 155 -9.19 6.73 -17.53
C GLU A 155 -9.02 5.24 -17.21
N GLU A 156 -7.98 4.60 -17.77
CA GLU A 156 -7.67 3.19 -17.52
C GLU A 156 -7.30 2.95 -16.06
N HIS A 157 -6.39 3.75 -15.52
CA HIS A 157 -5.98 3.66 -14.11
C HIS A 157 -7.12 4.02 -13.15
N ALA A 158 -7.94 5.03 -13.47
CA ALA A 158 -9.12 5.36 -12.69
C ALA A 158 -10.14 4.22 -12.67
N LYS A 159 -10.30 3.48 -13.78
CA LYS A 159 -11.16 2.29 -13.84
C LYS A 159 -10.63 1.16 -12.97
N GLU A 160 -9.34 0.86 -13.04
CA GLU A 160 -8.70 -0.16 -12.19
C GLU A 160 -8.91 0.15 -10.70
N LEU A 161 -8.63 1.37 -10.27
CA LEU A 161 -8.84 1.82 -8.90
C LEU A 161 -10.31 1.72 -8.47
N ALA A 162 -11.24 2.06 -9.36
CA ALA A 162 -12.67 1.96 -9.08
C ALA A 162 -13.14 0.50 -8.97
N ASP A 163 -12.59 -0.41 -9.80
CA ASP A 163 -12.89 -1.85 -9.76
C ASP A 163 -12.37 -2.48 -8.46
N ASP A 164 -11.25 -2.00 -7.94
CA ASP A 164 -10.70 -2.37 -6.62
C ASP A 164 -11.46 -1.74 -5.44
N GLY A 165 -12.49 -0.93 -5.73
CA GLY A 165 -13.37 -0.35 -4.72
C GLY A 165 -12.89 0.98 -4.14
N TYR A 166 -11.90 1.62 -4.73
CA TYR A 166 -11.43 2.94 -4.32
C TYR A 166 -12.36 4.07 -4.79
N SER A 167 -12.39 5.16 -4.01
CA SER A 167 -13.09 6.38 -4.38
C SER A 167 -12.22 7.20 -5.33
N VAL A 168 -12.50 7.16 -6.63
CA VAL A 168 -11.68 7.81 -7.65
C VAL A 168 -12.51 8.68 -8.59
N ILE A 169 -11.93 9.77 -9.03
CA ILE A 169 -12.43 10.68 -10.07
C ILE A 169 -11.52 10.55 -11.28
N ASP A 170 -12.10 10.22 -12.42
CA ASP A 170 -11.45 10.37 -13.72
C ASP A 170 -11.45 11.86 -14.10
N GLY A 171 -10.26 12.45 -14.15
CA GLY A 171 -10.10 13.87 -14.46
C GLY A 171 -8.68 14.36 -14.19
N SER A 172 -8.32 15.46 -14.85
CA SER A 172 -7.01 16.07 -14.65
C SER A 172 -6.96 16.87 -13.34
N PRO A 173 -5.91 16.70 -12.51
CA PRO A 173 -5.71 17.54 -11.33
C PRO A 173 -5.32 18.99 -11.68
N GLN A 174 -5.18 19.31 -12.96
CA GLN A 174 -5.01 20.69 -13.44
C GLN A 174 -6.34 21.39 -13.68
N ASP A 175 -7.46 20.66 -13.64
CA ASP A 175 -8.80 21.17 -13.91
C ASP A 175 -9.60 21.34 -12.61
N ALA A 176 -10.09 22.55 -12.35
CA ALA A 176 -10.93 22.87 -11.19
C ALA A 176 -12.15 21.95 -11.05
N SER A 177 -12.74 21.51 -12.18
CA SER A 177 -13.90 20.63 -12.18
C SER A 177 -13.63 19.26 -11.54
N ALA A 178 -12.40 18.76 -11.57
CA ALA A 178 -12.03 17.52 -10.90
C ALA A 178 -12.07 17.69 -9.37
N PHE A 179 -11.57 18.82 -8.87
CA PHE A 179 -11.60 19.15 -7.45
C PHE A 179 -13.01 19.46 -6.93
N GLU A 180 -13.86 20.13 -7.74
CA GLU A 180 -15.27 20.31 -7.40
C GLU A 180 -15.98 18.96 -7.20
N ARG A 181 -15.73 18.00 -8.10
CA ARG A 181 -16.25 16.63 -7.98
C ARG A 181 -15.66 15.88 -6.79
N ALA A 182 -14.42 16.18 -6.41
CA ALA A 182 -13.77 15.66 -5.21
C ALA A 182 -14.23 16.34 -3.92
N SER A 183 -15.10 17.35 -3.98
CA SER A 183 -15.60 18.12 -2.82
C SER A 183 -14.48 18.84 -2.05
N ILE A 184 -13.64 19.60 -2.78
CA ILE A 184 -12.50 20.33 -2.22
C ILE A 184 -12.90 21.24 -1.05
N ASP A 185 -14.06 21.92 -1.12
CA ASP A 185 -14.58 22.82 -0.07
C ASP A 185 -14.74 22.13 1.31
N SER A 186 -14.74 20.82 1.35
CA SER A 186 -14.87 20.02 2.58
C SER A 186 -13.67 19.10 2.82
N ALA A 187 -12.66 19.16 1.97
CA ALA A 187 -11.41 18.45 2.17
C ALA A 187 -10.54 19.15 3.23
N ARG A 188 -9.68 18.39 3.88
CA ARG A 188 -8.73 18.96 4.85
C ARG A 188 -7.33 19.19 4.25
N ALA A 189 -6.96 18.40 3.24
CA ALA A 189 -5.67 18.50 2.58
C ALA A 189 -5.72 17.94 1.15
N VAL A 190 -4.79 18.40 0.32
CA VAL A 190 -4.52 17.88 -1.02
C VAL A 190 -3.09 17.33 -1.05
N ILE A 191 -2.95 16.09 -1.54
CA ILE A 191 -1.66 15.48 -1.81
C ILE A 191 -1.47 15.42 -3.32
N THR A 192 -0.33 15.87 -3.83
CA THR A 192 -0.02 15.79 -5.26
C THR A 192 1.32 15.12 -5.51
N ASP A 193 1.33 14.15 -6.44
CA ASP A 193 2.51 13.44 -6.96
C ASP A 193 2.47 13.44 -8.50
N ALA A 194 2.13 14.59 -9.07
CA ALA A 194 1.90 14.75 -10.50
C ALA A 194 3.19 15.03 -11.31
N GLY A 195 4.37 14.97 -10.69
CA GLY A 195 5.65 15.27 -11.32
C GLY A 195 5.66 16.70 -11.86
N ASP A 196 5.98 16.90 -13.14
CA ASP A 196 6.03 18.23 -13.77
C ASP A 196 4.69 19.00 -13.70
N ALA A 197 3.57 18.30 -13.53
CA ALA A 197 2.25 18.91 -13.40
C ALA A 197 1.96 19.42 -11.96
N ASN A 198 2.83 19.16 -10.98
CA ASN A 198 2.65 19.61 -9.59
C ASN A 198 2.42 21.12 -9.51
N VAL A 199 3.20 21.93 -10.22
CA VAL A 199 3.08 23.40 -10.23
C VAL A 199 1.66 23.82 -10.63
N ASN A 200 1.16 23.31 -11.76
CA ASN A 200 -0.18 23.63 -12.24
C ASN A 200 -1.28 23.12 -11.28
N THR A 201 -1.09 21.95 -10.70
CA THR A 201 -2.00 21.37 -9.72
C THR A 201 -2.10 22.25 -8.47
N ILE A 202 -0.97 22.69 -7.91
CA ILE A 202 -0.90 23.56 -6.74
C ILE A 202 -1.61 24.90 -7.04
N LEU A 203 -1.31 25.53 -8.19
CA LEU A 203 -1.95 26.79 -8.59
C LEU A 203 -3.49 26.63 -8.74
N THR A 204 -3.93 25.52 -9.31
CA THR A 204 -5.38 25.22 -9.43
C THR A 204 -6.02 25.12 -8.04
N VAL A 205 -5.43 24.34 -7.14
CA VAL A 205 -5.93 24.18 -5.77
C VAL A 205 -5.96 25.51 -5.03
N ARG A 206 -4.87 26.29 -5.06
CA ARG A 206 -4.80 27.61 -4.40
C ARG A 206 -5.79 28.61 -4.94
N SER A 207 -6.16 28.52 -6.23
CA SER A 207 -7.18 29.36 -6.83
C SER A 207 -8.60 29.04 -6.33
N MET A 208 -8.84 27.82 -5.86
CA MET A 208 -10.13 27.34 -5.37
C MET A 208 -10.24 27.49 -3.85
N ASP A 209 -9.23 27.08 -3.12
CA ASP A 209 -9.12 27.19 -1.66
C ASP A 209 -7.70 27.65 -1.27
N PRO A 210 -7.54 28.93 -0.87
CA PRO A 210 -6.24 29.50 -0.49
C PRO A 210 -5.65 28.91 0.80
N ASP A 211 -6.50 28.37 1.69
CA ASP A 211 -6.12 27.97 3.04
C ASP A 211 -5.95 26.45 3.21
N ILE A 212 -6.34 25.65 2.20
CA ILE A 212 -6.22 24.18 2.29
C ILE A 212 -4.75 23.74 2.34
N GLU A 213 -4.45 22.75 3.18
CA GLU A 213 -3.13 22.16 3.28
C GLU A 213 -2.75 21.43 1.99
N ILE A 214 -1.59 21.76 1.39
CA ILE A 214 -1.06 21.11 0.18
C ILE A 214 0.28 20.44 0.48
N ILE A 215 0.27 19.10 0.38
CA ILE A 215 1.44 18.25 0.52
C ILE A 215 1.86 17.79 -0.87
N THR A 216 3.06 18.12 -1.29
CA THR A 216 3.58 17.76 -2.62
C THR A 216 4.72 16.77 -2.51
N LEU A 217 4.71 15.72 -3.32
CA LEU A 217 5.82 14.82 -3.48
C LEU A 217 6.63 15.20 -4.71
N THR A 218 7.95 15.12 -4.60
CA THR A 218 8.86 15.33 -5.71
C THR A 218 10.01 14.33 -5.67
N ASP A 219 10.47 13.93 -6.86
CA ASP A 219 11.68 13.13 -7.04
C ASP A 219 12.91 14.00 -7.33
N ASP A 220 12.72 15.30 -7.48
CA ASP A 220 13.75 16.29 -7.77
C ASP A 220 13.86 17.27 -6.61
N SER A 221 14.98 17.22 -5.89
CA SER A 221 15.25 18.11 -4.76
C SER A 221 15.33 19.59 -5.17
N ASP A 222 15.75 19.88 -6.40
CA ASP A 222 15.87 21.25 -6.92
C ASP A 222 14.50 21.91 -7.11
N MET A 223 13.46 21.10 -7.30
CA MET A 223 12.09 21.59 -7.40
C MET A 223 11.48 22.02 -6.06
N ARG A 224 12.11 21.69 -4.93
CA ARG A 224 11.54 21.94 -3.60
C ARG A 224 11.15 23.40 -3.37
N ASP A 225 12.09 24.32 -3.59
CA ASP A 225 11.87 25.74 -3.35
C ASP A 225 10.83 26.31 -4.33
N ILE A 226 10.84 25.85 -5.58
CA ILE A 226 9.85 26.23 -6.60
C ILE A 226 8.44 25.81 -6.18
N LEU A 227 8.29 24.60 -5.67
CA LEU A 227 6.98 24.07 -5.24
C LEU A 227 6.46 24.80 -3.99
N LEU A 228 7.36 25.13 -3.03
CA LEU A 228 7.01 25.96 -1.87
C LEU A 228 6.58 27.38 -2.31
N ASP A 229 7.36 28.02 -3.19
CA ASP A 229 7.04 29.35 -3.73
C ASP A 229 5.74 29.35 -4.56
N THR A 230 5.41 28.22 -5.18
CA THR A 230 4.14 28.04 -5.92
C THR A 230 2.94 27.95 -4.98
N GLY A 231 3.16 27.62 -3.71
CA GLY A 231 2.10 27.57 -2.69
C GLY A 231 1.88 26.17 -2.07
N ALA A 232 2.79 25.23 -2.20
CA ALA A 232 2.78 24.02 -1.38
C ALA A 232 3.13 24.39 0.08
N ASP A 233 2.45 23.79 1.05
CA ASP A 233 2.79 23.96 2.47
C ASP A 233 3.94 23.04 2.84
N THR A 234 3.93 21.82 2.32
CA THR A 234 4.98 20.83 2.57
C THR A 234 5.40 20.17 1.26
N VAL A 235 6.72 20.05 1.07
CA VAL A 235 7.32 19.31 -0.05
C VAL A 235 8.14 18.15 0.50
N LEU A 236 7.75 16.95 0.13
CA LEU A 236 8.37 15.69 0.52
C LEU A 236 9.22 15.14 -0.62
N SER A 237 10.50 14.80 -0.34
CA SER A 237 11.38 14.09 -1.25
C SER A 237 11.74 12.71 -0.68
N PRO A 238 10.95 11.67 -0.97
CA PRO A 238 11.20 10.34 -0.43
C PRO A 238 12.54 9.75 -0.85
N HIS A 239 12.98 10.00 -2.08
CA HIS A 239 14.27 9.52 -2.59
C HIS A 239 15.47 10.14 -1.83
N GLY A 240 15.42 11.45 -1.55
CA GLY A 240 16.44 12.10 -0.75
C GLY A 240 16.50 11.56 0.69
N VAL A 241 15.33 11.30 1.30
CA VAL A 241 15.27 10.69 2.64
C VAL A 241 15.82 9.27 2.61
N LEU A 242 15.47 8.46 1.60
CA LEU A 242 16.01 7.11 1.43
C LEU A 242 17.53 7.11 1.29
N GLY A 243 18.09 7.99 0.44
CA GLY A 243 19.52 8.08 0.23
C GLY A 243 20.28 8.40 1.51
N ARG A 244 19.81 9.40 2.26
CA ARG A 244 20.39 9.72 3.58
C ARG A 244 20.33 8.54 4.54
N ARG A 245 19.20 7.84 4.61
CA ARG A 245 19.03 6.69 5.49
C ARG A 245 19.92 5.50 5.11
N LEU A 246 20.05 5.20 3.82
CA LEU A 246 20.96 4.15 3.36
C LEU A 246 22.42 4.50 3.71
N ALA A 247 22.83 5.77 3.52
CA ALA A 247 24.14 6.24 3.87
C ALA A 247 24.39 6.19 5.40
N GLU A 248 23.48 6.71 6.21
CA GLU A 248 23.56 6.64 7.68
C GLU A 248 23.70 5.19 8.14
N LYS A 249 22.95 4.26 7.51
CA LYS A 249 23.03 2.86 7.82
C LYS A 249 24.37 2.24 7.43
N ALA A 250 24.88 2.52 6.22
CA ALA A 250 26.20 2.09 5.79
C ALA A 250 27.30 2.63 6.74
N ILE A 251 27.20 3.89 7.15
CA ILE A 251 28.16 4.53 8.08
C ILE A 251 28.08 3.91 9.47
N SER A 252 26.87 3.62 9.98
CA SER A 252 26.70 3.03 11.31
C SER A 252 27.34 1.65 11.43
N SER A 253 27.55 0.97 10.30
CA SER A 253 28.27 -0.30 10.25
C SER A 253 29.78 -0.15 10.50
N PHE A 254 30.32 1.06 10.38
CA PHE A 254 31.73 1.38 10.64
C PHE A 254 31.95 2.11 11.98
N SER A 255 30.85 2.55 12.64
CA SER A 255 30.91 3.24 13.93
C SER A 255 30.11 2.46 14.98
N SER A 256 30.56 2.51 16.23
CA SER A 256 29.79 2.00 17.36
C SER A 256 28.63 2.91 17.74
N ASP A 257 28.45 4.06 17.06
CA ASP A 257 27.40 4.99 17.36
C ASP A 257 26.03 4.47 16.89
N LEU A 258 25.12 4.32 17.85
CA LEU A 258 23.72 3.96 17.62
C LEU A 258 22.98 5.19 17.06
N THR A 259 22.91 5.31 15.73
CA THR A 259 22.38 6.51 15.06
C THR A 259 20.86 6.54 14.96
N ASP A 260 20.16 5.43 15.14
CA ASP A 260 18.70 5.30 14.96
C ASP A 260 18.00 4.89 16.25
N THR A 261 18.36 5.48 17.38
CA THR A 261 17.69 5.28 18.66
C THR A 261 16.44 6.14 18.78
N ILE A 262 15.32 5.51 19.11
CA ILE A 262 14.08 6.19 19.45
C ILE A 262 14.00 6.27 20.97
N ASP A 263 14.13 7.46 21.54
CA ASP A 263 13.91 7.71 22.95
C ASP A 263 12.40 7.57 23.26
N ILE A 264 12.06 6.59 24.08
CA ILE A 264 10.68 6.37 24.53
C ILE A 264 10.38 6.98 25.90
N GLY A 265 11.37 7.70 26.46
CA GLY A 265 11.32 8.35 27.78
C GLY A 265 12.03 7.56 28.87
N GLY A 266 12.55 8.27 29.87
CA GLY A 266 13.14 7.68 31.09
C GLY A 266 14.41 6.86 30.87
N GLU A 267 15.29 7.28 29.94
CA GLU A 267 16.55 6.61 29.61
C GLU A 267 16.37 5.25 28.89
N ILE A 268 15.16 4.96 28.39
CA ILE A 268 14.92 3.74 27.59
C ILE A 268 14.81 4.10 26.13
N GLU A 269 15.60 3.42 25.34
CA GLU A 269 15.69 3.61 23.90
C GLU A 269 15.34 2.30 23.16
N VAL A 270 14.90 2.44 21.90
CA VAL A 270 14.67 1.33 20.96
C VAL A 270 15.50 1.60 19.72
N THR A 271 16.19 0.58 19.25
CA THR A 271 17.02 0.68 18.04
C THR A 271 16.88 -0.56 17.16
N GLU A 272 17.06 -0.37 15.86
CA GLU A 272 17.17 -1.43 14.86
C GLU A 272 18.64 -1.72 14.60
N VAL A 273 19.07 -2.96 14.85
CA VAL A 273 20.46 -3.37 14.66
C VAL A 273 20.54 -4.51 13.65
N PRO A 274 21.07 -4.27 12.44
CA PRO A 274 21.31 -5.33 11.48
C PRO A 274 22.45 -6.24 11.96
N VAL A 275 22.28 -7.53 11.78
CA VAL A 275 23.31 -8.50 12.08
C VAL A 275 24.23 -8.63 10.87
N GLN A 276 25.41 -8.03 10.98
CA GLN A 276 26.40 -8.00 9.90
C GLN A 276 27.09 -9.35 9.69
N GLN A 277 27.66 -9.56 8.50
CA GLN A 277 28.54 -10.69 8.21
C GLN A 277 29.71 -10.74 9.20
N GLY A 278 30.05 -11.96 9.63
CA GLY A 278 31.10 -12.13 10.64
C GLY A 278 30.68 -11.89 12.09
N ASN A 279 29.44 -11.48 12.33
CA ASN A 279 28.87 -11.32 13.66
C ASN A 279 28.78 -12.68 14.36
N ARG A 280 29.16 -12.71 15.65
CA ARG A 280 29.16 -13.95 16.46
C ARG A 280 27.76 -14.54 16.69
N LEU A 281 26.71 -13.76 16.49
CA LEU A 281 25.33 -14.22 16.62
C LEU A 281 24.85 -15.06 15.43
N ILE A 282 25.53 -14.97 14.28
CA ILE A 282 25.14 -15.72 13.07
C ILE A 282 25.18 -17.23 13.35
N GLY A 283 24.08 -17.90 13.02
CA GLY A 283 23.91 -19.35 13.27
C GLY A 283 23.42 -19.69 14.68
N THR A 284 23.28 -18.70 15.59
CA THR A 284 22.71 -18.93 16.92
C THR A 284 21.19 -18.74 16.89
N ARG A 285 20.48 -19.41 17.81
CA ARG A 285 19.06 -19.14 18.02
C ARG A 285 18.89 -17.91 18.91
N ILE A 286 17.81 -17.15 18.70
CA ILE A 286 17.53 -15.95 19.50
C ILE A 286 17.57 -16.25 21.00
N ARG A 287 16.95 -17.36 21.46
CA ARG A 287 16.97 -17.76 22.87
C ARG A 287 18.36 -18.11 23.42
N ASP A 288 19.28 -18.52 22.54
CA ASP A 288 20.63 -18.96 22.93
C ASP A 288 21.67 -17.84 22.76
N SER A 289 21.22 -16.64 22.32
CA SER A 289 22.09 -15.49 22.01
C SER A 289 22.78 -14.87 23.22
N LYS A 290 22.25 -15.07 24.43
CA LYS A 290 22.70 -14.48 25.70
C LYS A 290 22.79 -12.96 25.73
N ILE A 291 22.14 -12.29 24.79
CA ILE A 291 22.19 -10.83 24.65
C ILE A 291 21.78 -10.14 25.93
N ARG A 292 20.64 -10.53 26.52
CA ARG A 292 20.15 -9.93 27.77
C ARG A 292 21.11 -10.12 28.95
N GLU A 293 21.74 -11.27 29.02
CA GLU A 293 22.64 -11.62 30.13
C GLU A 293 23.95 -10.85 30.04
N GLU A 294 24.46 -10.65 28.81
CA GLU A 294 25.77 -10.05 28.57
C GLU A 294 25.71 -8.53 28.44
N THR A 295 24.58 -7.97 27.96
CA THR A 295 24.48 -6.54 27.62
C THR A 295 23.41 -5.80 28.42
N GLY A 296 22.45 -6.50 29.00
CA GLY A 296 21.26 -5.88 29.60
C GLY A 296 20.17 -5.47 28.60
N ALA A 297 20.46 -5.52 27.31
CA ALA A 297 19.50 -5.18 26.26
C ALA A 297 18.50 -6.32 26.00
N ASN A 298 17.30 -5.99 25.55
CA ASN A 298 16.26 -6.97 25.22
C ASN A 298 15.91 -6.95 23.75
N ILE A 299 15.85 -8.12 23.09
CA ILE A 299 15.28 -8.26 21.77
C ILE A 299 13.76 -8.25 21.91
N ILE A 300 13.11 -7.27 21.30
CA ILE A 300 11.66 -7.12 21.30
C ILE A 300 11.03 -7.55 19.98
N GLY A 301 11.80 -7.56 18.90
CA GLY A 301 11.39 -7.97 17.56
C GLY A 301 12.58 -8.36 16.71
N ALA A 302 12.32 -8.93 15.54
CA ALA A 302 13.33 -9.19 14.52
C ALA A 302 12.69 -9.23 13.13
N TRP A 303 13.39 -8.70 12.15
CA TRP A 303 13.11 -8.99 10.74
C TRP A 303 13.90 -10.22 10.34
N ILE A 304 13.20 -11.30 10.02
CA ILE A 304 13.77 -12.56 9.60
C ILE A 304 13.25 -12.83 8.19
N ASP A 305 14.17 -12.94 7.24
CA ASP A 305 13.84 -13.12 5.82
C ASP A 305 12.88 -12.02 5.28
N GLY A 306 13.00 -10.79 5.83
CA GLY A 306 12.19 -9.62 5.44
C GLY A 306 10.80 -9.54 6.09
N GLU A 307 10.46 -10.47 6.98
CA GLU A 307 9.20 -10.49 7.72
C GLU A 307 9.42 -10.08 9.17
N LEU A 308 8.66 -9.08 9.64
CA LEU A 308 8.73 -8.62 11.03
C LEU A 308 8.03 -9.61 11.96
N GLN A 309 8.78 -10.15 12.92
CA GLN A 309 8.28 -10.98 14.00
C GLN A 309 8.31 -10.21 15.33
N LEU A 310 7.16 -10.00 15.95
CA LEU A 310 6.97 -9.32 17.24
C LEU A 310 6.06 -10.15 18.16
N PRO A 311 6.58 -10.83 19.20
CA PRO A 311 8.00 -11.10 19.48
C PRO A 311 8.61 -12.02 18.43
N PRO A 312 9.95 -12.04 18.29
CA PRO A 312 10.59 -12.98 17.39
C PRO A 312 10.46 -14.41 17.94
N ASP A 313 10.40 -15.39 17.03
CA ASP A 313 10.44 -16.79 17.44
C ASP A 313 11.76 -17.09 18.18
N PRO A 314 11.70 -17.54 19.44
CA PRO A 314 12.90 -17.86 20.21
C PRO A 314 13.81 -18.91 19.54
N ASP A 315 13.23 -19.78 18.70
CA ASP A 315 13.94 -20.81 17.95
C ASP A 315 14.48 -20.33 16.61
N ALA A 316 14.14 -19.11 16.18
CA ALA A 316 14.63 -18.54 14.95
C ALA A 316 16.16 -18.40 14.98
N ILE A 317 16.79 -18.76 13.86
CA ILE A 317 18.24 -18.67 13.68
C ILE A 317 18.58 -17.27 13.16
N ILE A 318 19.47 -16.60 13.85
CA ILE A 318 20.00 -15.30 13.45
C ILE A 318 20.92 -15.50 12.24
N ARG A 319 20.66 -14.76 11.17
CA ARG A 319 21.42 -14.77 9.92
C ARG A 319 21.97 -13.37 9.62
N SER A 320 22.82 -13.27 8.61
CA SER A 320 23.41 -11.98 8.19
C SER A 320 22.39 -10.96 7.68
N ASN A 321 21.19 -11.41 7.27
CA ASN A 321 20.09 -10.57 6.84
C ASN A 321 19.03 -10.35 7.94
N THR A 322 19.33 -10.71 9.18
CA THR A 322 18.44 -10.49 10.33
C THR A 322 18.66 -9.07 10.85
N VAL A 323 17.59 -8.30 11.00
CA VAL A 323 17.62 -7.02 11.72
C VAL A 323 16.96 -7.22 13.07
N LEU A 324 17.69 -6.99 14.16
CA LEU A 324 17.17 -7.13 15.53
C LEU A 324 16.59 -5.81 15.98
N LEU A 325 15.38 -5.83 16.53
CA LEU A 325 14.78 -4.72 17.24
C LEU A 325 15.08 -4.87 18.72
N VAL A 326 15.85 -3.95 19.26
CA VAL A 326 16.42 -4.05 20.61
C VAL A 326 16.00 -2.86 21.44
N THR A 327 15.71 -3.09 22.72
CA THR A 327 15.41 -2.03 23.69
C THR A 327 16.28 -2.17 24.94
N GLY A 328 16.64 -1.05 25.52
CA GLY A 328 17.43 -0.98 26.74
C GLY A 328 17.73 0.46 27.17
N ALA A 329 18.44 0.62 28.28
CA ALA A 329 19.08 1.88 28.61
C ALA A 329 20.23 2.15 27.63
N HIS A 330 20.66 3.40 27.48
CA HIS A 330 21.69 3.78 26.53
C HIS A 330 22.96 2.93 26.64
N ASP A 331 23.48 2.75 27.83
CA ASP A 331 24.66 1.92 28.11
C ASP A 331 24.44 0.43 27.80
N ALA A 332 23.22 -0.10 27.96
CA ALA A 332 22.89 -1.46 27.57
C ALA A 332 22.86 -1.64 26.03
N LEU A 333 22.39 -0.63 25.31
CA LEU A 333 22.41 -0.63 23.85
C LEU A 333 23.82 -0.42 23.29
N GLU A 334 24.64 0.41 23.93
CA GLU A 334 26.05 0.57 23.59
C GLU A 334 26.79 -0.76 23.82
N ALA A 335 26.60 -1.41 24.98
CA ALA A 335 27.15 -2.73 25.24
C ALA A 335 26.66 -3.79 24.24
N PHE A 336 25.42 -3.68 23.77
CA PHE A 336 24.88 -4.55 22.74
C PHE A 336 25.55 -4.29 21.38
N SER A 337 25.78 -3.04 21.01
CA SER A 337 26.52 -2.68 19.81
C SER A 337 27.91 -3.31 19.82
N ASP A 338 28.66 -3.12 20.90
CA ASP A 338 29.97 -3.73 21.08
C ASP A 338 29.94 -5.27 21.05
N PHE A 339 28.90 -5.85 21.67
CA PHE A 339 28.69 -7.31 21.69
C PHE A 339 28.42 -7.86 20.28
N THR A 340 27.80 -7.10 19.41
CA THR A 340 27.42 -7.52 18.06
C THR A 340 28.46 -7.15 17.00
N GLN A 341 29.49 -6.41 17.35
CA GLN A 341 30.57 -6.11 16.40
C GLN A 341 31.25 -7.40 15.93
N PRO A 342 31.60 -7.49 14.63
CA PRO A 342 32.36 -8.62 14.10
C PRO A 342 33.69 -8.75 14.86
N ALA A 343 34.11 -9.95 15.19
CA ALA A 343 35.38 -10.23 15.87
C ALA A 343 36.65 -9.82 15.06
N ARG A 344 36.47 -9.47 13.79
CA ARG A 344 37.46 -8.80 12.96
C ARG A 344 37.28 -7.29 13.15
N THR A 345 38.21 -6.66 13.83
CA THR A 345 38.52 -5.25 13.62
C THR A 345 38.73 -5.09 12.12
N LEU A 346 37.72 -4.56 11.42
CA LEU A 346 37.82 -4.23 10.02
C LEU A 346 39.04 -3.29 9.91
N GLN A 347 40.12 -3.78 9.32
CA GLN A 347 41.17 -2.90 8.87
C GLN A 347 40.43 -1.90 7.96
N LYS A 348 40.44 -0.64 8.38
CA LYS A 348 39.86 0.53 7.76
C LYS A 348 39.96 0.50 6.23
N HIS A 349 39.04 -0.12 5.56
CA HIS A 349 38.72 0.18 4.19
C HIS A 349 37.35 0.84 4.26
N GLU A 350 37.40 2.13 4.62
CA GLU A 350 36.24 3.01 4.84
C GLU A 350 35.58 3.41 3.52
N ARG A 351 35.78 2.58 2.46
CA ARG A 351 35.22 2.87 1.14
C ARG A 351 33.79 2.37 1.06
N ILE A 352 32.90 3.28 0.67
CA ILE A 352 31.50 2.98 0.35
C ILE A 352 31.30 3.23 -1.13
N ILE A 353 30.73 2.25 -1.83
CA ILE A 353 30.35 2.39 -3.25
C ILE A 353 28.89 2.83 -3.32
N VAL A 354 28.59 3.76 -4.21
CA VAL A 354 27.21 4.19 -4.50
C VAL A 354 26.92 3.93 -5.98
N ALA A 355 26.09 2.94 -6.26
CA ALA A 355 25.65 2.58 -7.61
C ALA A 355 24.34 3.29 -7.97
N GLY A 356 24.41 4.17 -8.98
CA GLY A 356 23.35 5.06 -9.42
C GLY A 356 23.49 6.46 -8.78
N GLN A 357 23.63 7.50 -9.60
CA GLN A 357 23.74 8.90 -9.18
C GLN A 357 22.45 9.71 -9.45
N GLY A 358 21.26 9.06 -9.29
CA GLY A 358 20.00 9.75 -9.13
C GLY A 358 19.86 10.36 -7.73
N GLU A 359 18.68 10.85 -7.36
CA GLU A 359 18.39 11.49 -6.06
C GLU A 359 18.87 10.66 -4.84
N VAL A 360 18.67 9.34 -4.86
CA VAL A 360 19.12 8.45 -3.77
C VAL A 360 20.64 8.43 -3.68
N GLY A 361 21.33 8.28 -4.82
CA GLY A 361 22.79 8.22 -4.85
C GLY A 361 23.44 9.54 -4.47
N GLN A 362 22.92 10.66 -4.96
CA GLN A 362 23.41 12.00 -4.63
C GLN A 362 23.27 12.28 -3.13
N ALA A 363 22.07 12.01 -2.56
CA ALA A 363 21.84 12.18 -1.13
C ALA A 363 22.72 11.24 -0.27
N SER A 364 22.98 10.02 -0.75
CA SER A 364 23.87 9.08 -0.06
C SER A 364 25.32 9.59 -0.10
N ARG A 365 25.79 10.02 -1.26
CA ARG A 365 27.15 10.56 -1.45
C ARG A 365 27.39 11.79 -0.57
N GLU A 366 26.42 12.70 -0.49
CA GLU A 366 26.50 13.90 0.34
C GLU A 366 26.76 13.54 1.81
N VAL A 367 25.95 12.68 2.40
CA VAL A 367 26.08 12.25 3.79
C VAL A 367 27.40 11.52 4.06
N ILE A 368 27.84 10.65 3.14
CA ILE A 368 29.11 9.92 3.28
C ILE A 368 30.29 10.88 3.23
N SER A 369 30.26 11.84 2.29
CA SER A 369 31.30 12.86 2.11
C SER A 369 31.39 13.82 3.30
N GLU A 370 30.26 14.24 3.87
CA GLU A 370 30.20 15.07 5.09
C GLU A 370 30.86 14.38 6.30
N ARG A 371 30.81 13.07 6.37
CA ARG A 371 31.47 12.28 7.42
C ARG A 371 32.95 12.00 7.13
N GLY A 372 33.47 12.47 5.98
CA GLY A 372 34.88 12.32 5.57
C GLY A 372 35.28 10.89 5.22
N LEU A 373 34.31 10.04 4.83
CA LEU A 373 34.56 8.67 4.37
C LEU A 373 34.85 8.64 2.86
N ASP A 374 35.58 7.63 2.42
CA ASP A 374 35.91 7.41 1.01
C ASP A 374 34.68 6.87 0.26
N VAL A 375 34.14 7.64 -0.68
CA VAL A 375 32.98 7.27 -1.50
C VAL A 375 33.39 7.17 -2.96
N VAL A 376 32.99 6.06 -3.62
CA VAL A 376 33.15 5.84 -5.06
C VAL A 376 31.77 5.68 -5.67
N THR A 377 31.50 6.48 -6.69
CA THR A 377 30.19 6.55 -7.33
C THR A 377 30.23 5.92 -8.72
N ILE A 378 29.19 5.15 -9.04
CA ILE A 378 29.01 4.50 -10.35
C ILE A 378 27.73 5.04 -10.98
N ASP A 379 27.79 5.46 -12.24
CA ASP A 379 26.60 5.73 -13.07
C ASP A 379 26.89 5.42 -14.54
N ILE A 380 25.83 5.13 -15.30
CA ILE A 380 25.93 4.90 -16.75
C ILE A 380 26.18 6.19 -17.51
N GLU A 381 25.83 7.33 -16.94
CA GLU A 381 26.01 8.65 -17.53
C GLU A 381 27.23 9.34 -16.90
N ASP A 382 28.05 9.93 -17.78
CA ASP A 382 29.17 10.80 -17.36
C ASP A 382 28.60 12.17 -16.93
N ARG A 383 28.53 12.37 -15.62
CA ARG A 383 28.05 13.61 -15.00
C ARG A 383 28.90 13.98 -13.77
N ASP A 384 28.77 15.21 -13.32
CA ASP A 384 29.50 15.69 -12.14
C ASP A 384 29.24 14.77 -10.93
N GLY A 385 30.34 14.32 -10.33
CA GLY A 385 30.29 13.47 -9.15
C GLY A 385 30.18 11.97 -9.43
N VAL A 386 30.39 11.54 -10.66
CA VAL A 386 30.56 10.12 -11.03
C VAL A 386 32.05 9.80 -11.15
N ASP A 387 32.51 8.82 -10.37
CA ASP A 387 33.91 8.41 -10.34
C ASP A 387 34.17 7.28 -11.36
N VAL A 388 33.20 6.37 -11.54
CA VAL A 388 33.25 5.23 -12.49
C VAL A 388 32.04 5.31 -13.42
N VAL A 389 32.30 5.53 -14.70
CA VAL A 389 31.24 5.61 -15.72
C VAL A 389 31.02 4.24 -16.32
N GLY A 390 29.87 3.63 -16.06
CA GLY A 390 29.54 2.31 -16.58
C GLY A 390 28.32 1.67 -15.91
N ASP A 391 27.99 0.50 -16.41
CA ASP A 391 26.84 -0.27 -15.92
C ASP A 391 27.22 -1.11 -14.70
N SER A 392 26.72 -0.75 -13.51
CA SER A 392 26.96 -1.49 -12.26
C SER A 392 26.45 -2.95 -12.28
N ARG A 393 25.72 -3.34 -13.33
CA ARG A 393 25.27 -4.72 -13.57
C ARG A 393 26.32 -5.58 -14.27
N THR A 394 27.59 -5.14 -14.27
CA THR A 394 28.74 -5.89 -14.83
C THR A 394 29.85 -6.01 -13.80
N ASP A 395 30.52 -7.17 -13.83
CA ASP A 395 31.63 -7.44 -12.91
C ASP A 395 32.79 -6.43 -13.10
N GLU A 396 33.11 -6.07 -14.35
CA GLU A 396 34.20 -5.17 -14.70
C GLU A 396 34.05 -3.79 -14.04
N ILE A 397 32.84 -3.22 -14.05
CA ILE A 397 32.55 -1.91 -13.46
C ILE A 397 32.56 -1.97 -11.93
N LEU A 398 32.03 -3.05 -11.33
CA LEU A 398 32.10 -3.23 -9.88
C LEU A 398 33.54 -3.45 -9.40
N GLU A 399 34.37 -4.19 -10.15
CA GLU A 399 35.80 -4.36 -9.87
C GLU A 399 36.57 -3.03 -10.00
N GLU A 400 36.28 -2.23 -11.05
CA GLU A 400 36.88 -0.90 -11.24
C GLU A 400 36.54 0.04 -10.07
N ALA A 401 35.32 -0.03 -9.55
CA ALA A 401 34.90 0.71 -8.37
C ALA A 401 35.53 0.18 -7.06
N GLY A 402 36.17 -0.98 -7.11
CA GLY A 402 36.88 -1.58 -5.98
C GLY A 402 35.97 -2.37 -5.03
N VAL A 403 34.93 -3.02 -5.54
CA VAL A 403 33.95 -3.81 -4.75
C VAL A 403 34.62 -4.88 -3.88
N GLU A 404 35.72 -5.50 -4.35
CA GLU A 404 36.43 -6.56 -3.63
C GLU A 404 36.95 -6.14 -2.24
N THR A 405 37.23 -4.84 -2.08
CA THR A 405 37.79 -4.27 -0.86
C THR A 405 36.88 -3.24 -0.18
N ALA A 406 35.75 -2.91 -0.80
CA ALA A 406 34.78 -1.98 -0.22
C ALA A 406 34.09 -2.59 1.01
N GLY A 407 33.80 -1.74 1.99
CA GLY A 407 33.05 -2.15 3.18
C GLY A 407 31.55 -2.19 2.96
N ALA A 408 31.03 -1.30 2.12
CA ALA A 408 29.59 -1.28 1.80
C ALA A 408 29.34 -0.85 0.35
N ILE A 409 28.19 -1.25 -0.19
CA ILE A 409 27.63 -0.75 -1.44
C ILE A 409 26.17 -0.33 -1.25
N ILE A 410 25.85 0.88 -1.67
CA ILE A 410 24.48 1.39 -1.72
C ILE A 410 24.01 1.32 -3.16
N ILE A 411 22.90 0.61 -3.41
CA ILE A 411 22.34 0.42 -4.74
C ILE A 411 21.07 1.25 -4.86
N GLY A 412 21.18 2.37 -5.59
CA GLY A 412 20.12 3.35 -5.81
C GLY A 412 19.59 3.39 -7.25
N LEU A 413 19.62 2.27 -7.98
CA LEU A 413 19.23 2.19 -9.38
C LEU A 413 17.72 2.45 -9.59
N PRO A 414 17.31 2.94 -10.78
CA PRO A 414 15.91 3.27 -11.04
C PRO A 414 14.98 2.06 -11.11
N ASP A 415 15.49 0.89 -11.48
CA ASP A 415 14.71 -0.34 -11.64
C ASP A 415 15.16 -1.46 -10.69
N ASP A 416 14.18 -2.25 -10.22
CA ASP A 416 14.44 -3.32 -9.24
C ASP A 416 15.22 -4.49 -9.84
N SER A 417 15.08 -4.77 -11.14
CA SER A 417 15.80 -5.86 -11.80
C SER A 417 17.30 -5.57 -11.85
N GLY A 418 17.67 -4.34 -12.17
CA GLY A 418 19.05 -3.87 -12.12
C GLY A 418 19.60 -3.91 -10.70
N SER A 419 18.83 -3.43 -9.72
CA SER A 419 19.20 -3.46 -8.30
C SER A 419 19.46 -4.88 -7.80
N LEU A 420 18.59 -5.83 -8.16
CA LEU A 420 18.76 -7.26 -7.79
C LEU A 420 20.00 -7.88 -8.43
N LEU A 421 20.24 -7.62 -9.73
CA LEU A 421 21.41 -8.15 -10.42
C LEU A 421 22.72 -7.59 -9.82
N THR A 422 22.80 -6.28 -9.62
CA THR A 422 23.95 -5.63 -8.98
C THR A 422 24.17 -6.20 -7.57
N THR A 423 23.11 -6.48 -6.81
CA THR A 423 23.18 -7.13 -5.49
C THR A 423 23.85 -8.50 -5.56
N VAL A 424 23.40 -9.35 -6.49
CA VAL A 424 23.96 -10.71 -6.67
C VAL A 424 25.42 -10.63 -7.07
N LEU A 425 25.80 -9.77 -8.01
CA LEU A 425 27.17 -9.58 -8.47
C LEU A 425 28.07 -9.04 -7.35
N ALA A 426 27.65 -7.99 -6.65
CA ALA A 426 28.41 -7.45 -5.54
C ALA A 426 28.69 -8.51 -4.45
N ARG A 427 27.67 -9.31 -4.10
CA ARG A 427 27.82 -10.41 -3.14
C ARG A 427 28.73 -11.53 -3.65
N SER A 428 28.73 -11.80 -4.94
CA SER A 428 29.62 -12.82 -5.54
C SER A 428 31.09 -12.38 -5.56
N LEU A 429 31.34 -11.09 -5.80
CA LEU A 429 32.69 -10.50 -5.85
C LEU A 429 33.26 -10.26 -4.44
N ASN A 430 32.39 -9.91 -3.49
CA ASN A 430 32.79 -9.69 -2.11
C ASN A 430 31.73 -10.26 -1.15
N HIS A 431 32.05 -11.38 -0.51
CA HIS A 431 31.13 -12.07 0.40
C HIS A 431 30.86 -11.28 1.70
N ASP A 432 31.79 -10.42 2.08
CA ASP A 432 31.77 -9.68 3.35
C ASP A 432 31.24 -8.23 3.21
N ILE A 433 30.99 -7.75 1.98
CA ILE A 433 30.49 -6.39 1.74
C ILE A 433 29.06 -6.22 2.29
N GLU A 434 28.78 -5.10 2.91
CA GLU A 434 27.42 -4.74 3.29
C GLU A 434 26.66 -4.19 2.09
N ILE A 435 25.51 -4.75 1.76
CA ILE A 435 24.72 -4.38 0.60
C ILE A 435 23.40 -3.75 1.02
N LEU A 436 23.25 -2.45 0.72
CA LEU A 436 22.07 -1.67 1.04
C LEU A 436 21.35 -1.31 -0.26
N VAL A 437 20.06 -1.63 -0.36
CA VAL A 437 19.33 -1.54 -1.63
C VAL A 437 18.05 -0.73 -1.48
N ARG A 438 17.82 0.13 -2.46
CA ARG A 438 16.53 0.76 -2.68
C ARG A 438 15.70 -0.11 -3.62
N VAL A 439 14.39 -0.28 -3.33
CA VAL A 439 13.43 -0.92 -4.21
C VAL A 439 12.22 -0.03 -4.48
N THR A 440 11.64 -0.16 -5.67
CA THR A 440 10.46 0.59 -6.10
C THR A 440 9.17 -0.19 -5.89
N ASP A 441 9.24 -1.51 -5.84
CA ASP A 441 8.12 -2.41 -5.58
C ASP A 441 8.25 -3.01 -4.18
N THR A 442 7.16 -3.02 -3.43
CA THR A 442 7.13 -3.60 -2.08
C THR A 442 7.48 -5.09 -2.09
N ASP A 443 7.07 -5.83 -3.13
CA ASP A 443 7.37 -7.26 -3.29
C ASP A 443 8.85 -7.52 -3.62
N ALA A 444 9.56 -6.52 -4.17
CA ALA A 444 10.99 -6.62 -4.46
C ALA A 444 11.83 -6.69 -3.19
N THR A 445 11.33 -6.22 -2.03
CA THR A 445 12.05 -6.28 -0.75
C THR A 445 12.51 -7.69 -0.41
N ARG A 446 11.60 -8.68 -0.49
CA ARG A 446 11.94 -10.09 -0.20
C ARG A 446 12.93 -10.66 -1.20
N LYS A 447 12.82 -10.28 -2.47
CA LYS A 447 13.73 -10.72 -3.54
C LYS A 447 15.12 -10.15 -3.33
N ALA A 448 15.25 -8.86 -2.94
CA ALA A 448 16.54 -8.22 -2.66
C ALA A 448 17.27 -8.88 -1.47
N LEU A 449 16.56 -9.16 -0.38
CA LEU A 449 17.11 -9.92 0.76
C LEU A 449 17.55 -11.33 0.34
N SER A 450 16.76 -12.02 -0.49
CA SER A 450 17.11 -13.35 -1.02
C SER A 450 18.29 -13.30 -1.99
N ALA A 451 18.49 -12.18 -2.70
CA ALA A 451 19.65 -11.93 -3.57
C ALA A 451 20.95 -11.65 -2.80
N GLY A 452 20.87 -11.40 -1.49
CA GLY A 452 22.01 -11.15 -0.62
C GLY A 452 22.14 -9.71 -0.11
N ALA A 453 21.10 -8.88 -0.25
CA ALA A 453 21.07 -7.58 0.41
C ALA A 453 20.99 -7.75 1.93
N ASP A 454 21.69 -6.88 2.67
CA ASP A 454 21.68 -6.84 4.13
C ASP A 454 20.60 -5.86 4.63
N TYR A 455 20.35 -4.80 3.86
CA TYR A 455 19.34 -3.80 4.21
C TYR A 455 18.57 -3.32 2.97
N VAL A 456 17.25 -3.22 3.08
CA VAL A 456 16.39 -2.85 1.94
C VAL A 456 15.38 -1.80 2.36
N LEU A 457 15.32 -0.69 1.63
CA LEU A 457 14.30 0.33 1.78
C LEU A 457 13.37 0.40 0.56
N SER A 458 12.07 0.42 0.83
CA SER A 458 11.02 0.52 -0.19
C SER A 458 10.55 1.96 -0.32
N VAL A 459 10.66 2.53 -1.53
CA VAL A 459 10.19 3.90 -1.85
C VAL A 459 8.71 4.08 -1.51
N PRO A 460 7.78 3.19 -1.92
CA PRO A 460 6.37 3.33 -1.59
C PRO A 460 6.10 3.39 -0.09
N ARG A 461 6.74 2.54 0.70
CA ARG A 461 6.55 2.52 2.16
C ARG A 461 7.03 3.79 2.83
N VAL A 462 8.22 4.28 2.44
CA VAL A 462 8.76 5.53 3.00
C VAL A 462 7.88 6.70 2.61
N SER A 463 7.47 6.80 1.33
CA SER A 463 6.55 7.85 0.85
C SER A 463 5.23 7.85 1.61
N ALA A 464 4.59 6.69 1.73
CA ALA A 464 3.30 6.55 2.43
C ALA A 464 3.39 7.02 3.89
N ARG A 465 4.46 6.62 4.60
CA ARG A 465 4.67 7.03 5.99
C ARG A 465 4.96 8.52 6.15
N MET A 466 5.75 9.10 5.25
CA MET A 466 6.01 10.55 5.27
C MET A 466 4.71 11.33 5.12
N VAL A 467 3.89 10.97 4.14
CA VAL A 467 2.57 11.59 3.92
C VAL A 467 1.64 11.39 5.12
N ALA A 468 1.55 10.17 5.64
CA ALA A 468 0.67 9.86 6.76
C ALA A 468 1.03 10.64 8.04
N ARG A 469 2.32 10.85 8.28
CA ARG A 469 2.82 11.64 9.43
C ARG A 469 2.54 13.12 9.27
N GLU A 470 2.78 13.67 8.09
CA GLU A 470 2.46 15.06 7.79
C GLU A 470 0.99 15.34 8.05
N LEU A 471 0.10 14.52 7.54
CA LEU A 471 -1.33 14.62 7.78
C LEU A 471 -1.75 14.54 9.26
N ARG A 472 -0.90 14.01 10.14
CA ARG A 472 -1.18 13.94 11.58
C ARG A 472 -0.54 15.07 12.37
N GLY A 473 0.30 15.90 11.74
CA GLY A 473 1.09 16.92 12.41
C GLY A 473 2.10 16.33 13.40
N GLU A 474 2.60 15.10 13.15
CA GLU A 474 3.59 14.43 13.97
C GLU A 474 5.00 14.70 13.40
N ASP A 475 5.94 15.08 14.27
CA ASP A 475 7.35 15.21 13.88
C ASP A 475 7.89 13.89 13.31
N VAL A 476 8.57 13.99 12.16
CA VAL A 476 9.10 12.84 11.41
C VAL A 476 10.43 12.39 12.04
N LEU A 477 10.39 11.71 13.19
CA LEU A 477 11.63 11.25 13.84
C LEU A 477 12.21 9.95 13.27
N ALA A 478 11.43 9.09 12.62
CA ALA A 478 11.94 7.88 11.96
C ALA A 478 10.98 7.35 10.87
N PRO A 479 10.97 7.92 9.66
CA PRO A 479 10.03 7.50 8.60
C PRO A 479 10.30 6.09 8.07
N ALA A 480 11.50 5.54 8.28
CA ALA A 480 11.89 4.22 7.79
C ALA A 480 11.57 3.05 8.74
N SER A 481 11.23 3.32 10.01
CA SER A 481 10.91 2.27 10.98
C SER A 481 9.61 1.55 10.61
N GLN A 482 9.65 0.22 10.52
CA GLN A 482 8.46 -0.62 10.24
C GLN A 482 7.61 -0.88 11.48
N ILE A 483 7.92 -0.23 12.60
CA ILE A 483 7.24 -0.40 13.87
C ILE A 483 6.63 0.90 14.35
N ARG A 484 5.55 0.78 15.10
CA ARG A 484 5.00 1.89 15.87
C ARG A 484 5.24 1.70 17.35
N LEU A 485 5.70 2.77 17.95
CA LEU A 485 5.74 2.94 19.39
C LEU A 485 4.53 3.78 19.80
N LEU A 486 3.78 3.29 20.76
CA LEU A 486 2.58 3.96 21.24
C LEU A 486 2.62 4.05 22.76
N ARG A 487 2.62 5.27 23.29
CA ARG A 487 2.47 5.52 24.73
C ARG A 487 1.00 5.79 25.05
N VAL A 488 0.41 4.96 25.89
CA VAL A 488 -1.02 5.05 26.26
C VAL A 488 -1.24 4.88 27.75
N PRO A 489 -2.28 5.50 28.33
CA PRO A 489 -2.65 5.25 29.72
C PRO A 489 -3.11 3.79 29.91
N ALA A 490 -2.69 3.18 31.02
CA ALA A 490 -3.08 1.82 31.39
C ALA A 490 -4.48 1.73 32.02
N THR A 491 -5.29 2.80 31.94
CA THR A 491 -6.65 2.85 32.51
C THR A 491 -7.53 1.66 32.06
N PRO A 492 -7.51 1.21 30.79
CA PRO A 492 -8.31 0.06 30.35
C PRO A 492 -7.85 -1.27 30.98
N LEU A 493 -6.64 -1.31 31.54
CA LEU A 493 -6.03 -2.50 32.14
C LEU A 493 -6.17 -2.53 33.65
N ALA A 494 -6.78 -1.49 34.28
CA ALA A 494 -6.91 -1.36 35.71
C ALA A 494 -7.49 -2.62 36.37
N GLY A 495 -6.81 -3.12 37.39
CA GLY A 495 -7.20 -4.34 38.12
C GLY A 495 -6.78 -5.66 37.45
N SER A 496 -6.26 -5.65 36.21
CA SER A 496 -5.73 -6.81 35.50
C SER A 496 -4.21 -6.90 35.62
N THR A 497 -3.64 -8.04 35.25
CA THR A 497 -2.19 -8.19 35.05
C THR A 497 -1.90 -8.22 33.54
N LEU A 498 -0.65 -7.92 33.17
CA LEU A 498 -0.25 -7.98 31.76
C LEU A 498 -0.55 -9.35 31.15
N ALA A 499 -0.21 -10.43 31.86
CA ALA A 499 -0.48 -11.80 31.40
C ALA A 499 -1.97 -12.10 31.19
N LYS A 500 -2.88 -11.46 31.95
CA LYS A 500 -4.33 -11.66 31.83
C LYS A 500 -4.98 -10.70 30.83
N SER A 501 -4.32 -9.61 30.48
CA SER A 501 -4.86 -8.62 29.54
C SER A 501 -5.07 -9.19 28.13
N GLY A 502 -4.21 -10.14 27.76
CA GLY A 502 -4.19 -10.74 26.42
C GLY A 502 -3.89 -9.71 25.33
N ILE A 503 -3.10 -8.66 25.63
CA ILE A 503 -2.78 -7.62 24.67
C ILE A 503 -2.17 -8.24 23.41
N TYR A 504 -1.14 -9.04 23.58
CA TYR A 504 -0.45 -9.65 22.45
C TYR A 504 -1.37 -10.58 21.63
N GLU A 505 -2.07 -11.49 22.28
CA GLU A 505 -2.93 -12.47 21.62
C GLU A 505 -4.11 -11.82 20.89
N LYS A 506 -4.57 -10.67 21.38
CA LYS A 506 -5.73 -9.97 20.82
C LYS A 506 -5.36 -8.95 19.74
N THR A 507 -4.16 -8.40 19.82
CA THR A 507 -3.80 -7.23 19.01
C THR A 507 -2.48 -7.34 18.26
N GLY A 508 -1.60 -8.28 18.67
CA GLY A 508 -0.23 -8.35 18.14
C GLY A 508 0.72 -7.31 18.75
N CYS A 509 0.24 -6.38 19.59
CA CYS A 509 1.10 -5.41 20.27
C CYS A 509 1.81 -6.02 21.47
N ARG A 510 3.03 -5.57 21.75
CA ARG A 510 3.79 -5.95 22.93
C ARG A 510 4.07 -4.74 23.81
N VAL A 511 3.86 -4.90 25.14
CA VAL A 511 4.26 -3.89 26.13
C VAL A 511 5.76 -4.02 26.36
N ILE A 512 6.51 -2.95 26.11
CA ILE A 512 7.98 -2.90 26.22
C ILE A 512 8.45 -2.09 27.42
N ALA A 513 7.63 -1.16 27.91
CA ALA A 513 7.91 -0.41 29.13
C ALA A 513 6.62 -0.02 29.84
N ILE A 514 6.74 0.23 31.13
CA ILE A 514 5.69 0.78 31.97
C ILE A 514 6.25 2.02 32.65
N GLU A 515 5.51 3.10 32.62
CA GLU A 515 5.81 4.34 33.30
C GLU A 515 4.84 4.52 34.48
N ASP A 516 5.36 4.72 35.67
CA ASP A 516 4.61 5.04 36.85
C ASP A 516 5.25 6.23 37.60
N VAL A 517 4.77 6.53 38.81
CA VAL A 517 5.29 7.63 39.65
C VAL A 517 6.77 7.47 40.02
N SER A 518 7.35 6.28 39.87
CA SER A 518 8.77 6.00 40.13
C SER A 518 9.65 6.09 38.88
N GLY A 519 9.04 6.31 37.72
CA GLY A 519 9.72 6.43 36.44
C GLY A 519 9.40 5.29 35.47
N PHE A 520 10.23 5.14 34.45
CA PHE A 520 10.10 4.11 33.40
C PHE A 520 10.75 2.78 33.82
N THR A 521 10.10 1.68 33.53
CA THR A 521 10.62 0.32 33.76
C THR A 521 10.49 -0.51 32.49
N SER A 522 11.61 -0.93 31.89
CA SER A 522 11.66 -1.82 30.71
C SER A 522 11.56 -3.30 31.08
N ALA A 523 11.86 -3.66 32.34
CA ALA A 523 11.67 -5.02 32.82
C ALA A 523 10.20 -5.22 33.23
N VAL A 524 9.36 -5.50 32.24
CA VAL A 524 7.92 -5.67 32.42
C VAL A 524 7.63 -7.04 33.04
N ASP A 525 7.21 -7.07 34.31
CA ASP A 525 6.73 -8.31 34.95
C ASP A 525 5.32 -8.66 34.43
N PRO A 526 5.14 -9.82 33.80
CA PRO A 526 3.83 -10.26 33.31
C PRO A 526 2.75 -10.39 34.41
N GLN A 527 3.16 -10.56 35.67
CA GLN A 527 2.26 -10.70 36.80
C GLN A 527 1.97 -9.36 37.52
N ARG A 528 2.64 -8.27 37.11
CA ARG A 528 2.37 -6.94 37.65
C ARG A 528 0.91 -6.56 37.41
N LYS A 529 0.24 -6.12 38.46
CA LYS A 529 -1.14 -5.66 38.41
C LYS A 529 -1.18 -4.17 38.14
N PHE A 530 -1.95 -3.75 37.16
CA PHE A 530 -2.14 -2.34 36.81
C PHE A 530 -3.12 -1.67 37.76
N THR A 531 -2.78 -0.46 38.19
CA THR A 531 -3.66 0.42 38.99
C THR A 531 -4.54 1.29 38.08
N GLY A 532 -4.13 1.49 36.83
CA GLY A 532 -4.80 2.34 35.84
C GLY A 532 -4.27 3.78 35.82
N THR A 533 -3.31 4.12 36.66
CA THR A 533 -2.65 5.44 36.67
C THR A 533 -1.33 5.45 35.91
N GLU A 534 -0.85 4.28 35.54
CA GLU A 534 0.37 4.09 34.80
C GLU A 534 0.15 4.40 33.32
N HIS A 535 1.26 4.67 32.60
CA HIS A 535 1.32 4.60 31.15
C HIS A 535 2.06 3.33 30.73
N ILE A 536 1.64 2.74 29.61
CA ILE A 536 2.34 1.63 28.98
C ILE A 536 2.88 2.07 27.63
N VAL A 537 4.08 1.62 27.31
CA VAL A 537 4.66 1.78 25.99
C VAL A 537 4.51 0.46 25.24
N LEU A 538 3.84 0.54 24.10
CA LEU A 538 3.55 -0.57 23.22
C LEU A 538 4.41 -0.49 21.97
N VAL A 539 4.84 -1.63 21.48
CA VAL A 539 5.41 -1.78 20.14
C VAL A 539 4.55 -2.74 19.32
N GLY A 540 4.33 -2.43 18.07
CA GLY A 540 3.57 -3.28 17.16
C GLY A 540 3.72 -2.82 15.71
N SER A 541 3.23 -3.65 14.77
CA SER A 541 2.97 -3.19 13.41
C SER A 541 1.82 -2.18 13.40
N ASP A 542 1.64 -1.48 12.30
CA ASP A 542 0.53 -0.53 12.16
C ASP A 542 -0.84 -1.19 12.41
N GLU A 543 -1.05 -2.38 11.86
CA GLU A 543 -2.26 -3.20 12.09
C GLU A 543 -2.45 -3.56 13.57
N ALA A 544 -1.38 -3.99 14.23
CA ALA A 544 -1.40 -4.37 15.64
C ALA A 544 -1.82 -3.20 16.53
N VAL A 545 -1.26 -2.01 16.29
CA VAL A 545 -1.58 -0.78 17.02
C VAL A 545 -3.02 -0.36 16.84
N GLN A 546 -3.57 -0.46 15.62
CA GLN A 546 -4.98 -0.18 15.37
C GLN A 546 -5.90 -1.16 16.07
N GLN A 547 -5.55 -2.45 16.01
CA GLN A 547 -6.32 -3.48 16.69
C GLN A 547 -6.32 -3.26 18.19
N PHE A 548 -5.18 -2.79 18.75
CA PHE A 548 -5.09 -2.40 20.14
C PHE A 548 -6.03 -1.23 20.48
N ARG A 549 -5.99 -0.14 19.69
CA ARG A 549 -6.87 1.02 19.89
C ARG A 549 -8.35 0.64 19.85
N LYS A 550 -8.73 -0.18 18.89
CA LYS A 550 -10.11 -0.68 18.70
C LYS A 550 -10.55 -1.60 19.86
N GLN A 551 -9.67 -2.48 20.32
CA GLN A 551 -9.98 -3.49 21.33
C GLN A 551 -10.04 -2.92 22.76
N PHE A 552 -9.20 -1.90 23.04
CA PHE A 552 -9.06 -1.31 24.37
C PHE A 552 -9.64 0.10 24.48
N ASP A 553 -10.34 0.58 23.43
CA ASP A 553 -10.99 1.90 23.37
C ASP A 553 -10.08 3.06 23.77
N VAL A 554 -8.85 3.05 23.25
CA VAL A 554 -7.83 4.06 23.55
C VAL A 554 -7.79 5.08 22.42
N SER A 555 -8.30 6.28 22.71
CA SER A 555 -8.16 7.43 21.80
C SER A 555 -6.73 7.96 21.79
N PRO A 556 -6.22 8.52 20.69
CA PRO A 556 -4.92 9.17 20.66
C PRO A 556 -4.91 10.32 21.67
N ILE A 557 -3.83 10.42 22.46
CA ILE A 557 -3.59 11.59 23.31
C ILE A 557 -3.42 12.76 22.35
N LYS A 558 -4.31 13.77 22.44
CA LYS A 558 -4.05 15.06 21.80
C LYS A 558 -2.86 15.66 22.55
N SER A 559 -1.72 15.76 21.87
CA SER A 559 -0.55 16.53 22.34
C SER A 559 -0.92 18.00 22.43
#